data_f0e534c889b3d230d15cc0f65382ccd9
#
_entry.id   f0e534c889b3d230d15cc0f65382ccd9
#
_cell.length_a   1.000
_cell.length_b   1.000
_cell.length_c   1.000
_cell.angle_alpha   90.00
_cell.angle_beta   90.00
_cell.angle_gamma   90.00
#
_symmetry.space_group_name_H-M   'P 1'
#
loop_
_entity.id
_entity.type
_entity.pdbx_description
1 polymer ?
#
loop_
_entity_poly.entity_id
_entity_poly.type
_entity_poly.pdbx_seq_one_letter_code
_entity_poly.pdbx_strand_id
1 'polypeptide(L)'
;MKLKRLLFPLFACIAVGILFLQCTRCTPLTDTQVKEPVTLVTYNTQTFFDAVEDGTEFKEYKGSKSRWTDQKYKARLERLKGTMFAAGEKLTGKKDRLPDIVVLQEVENDRVIEDFCKQLPSGENYPYAMCPPGSEKGAFTTMILSKYSIEQFFVHRLYTEQKGSLRPLIEAVLNTGSKDKPRLLTVFAVHWKSKTGGSGSAAVRAQQEAQLIKKIQEHREKNPHIPFIVCGDFNQSLEEFNQLNDFPVCWDVSNYKAENEAGTQPGGSYYFKNSWEKIDHIFYESGADGYADSGIASDAGMAYIKPLLFFVLYEPPLMKDGKPVRYDVLTGEGYSDHLPLGFRFEIHN
;
A
#
# COMPACT_ATOMS: atom_id res chain seq x y z
N MET A 1 85.09 -11.61 -34.42
CA MET A 1 84.30 -11.73 -33.22
C MET A 1 83.40 -10.49 -33.14
N LYS A 2 82.11 -10.67 -33.30
CA LYS A 2 81.22 -9.60 -33.72
C LYS A 2 80.20 -9.29 -32.65
N LEU A 3 80.20 -8.05 -32.24
CA LEU A 3 79.21 -7.47 -31.35
C LEU A 3 77.98 -7.08 -32.11
N LYS A 4 76.92 -7.78 -31.99
CA LYS A 4 75.57 -7.33 -32.37
C LYS A 4 74.71 -7.42 -31.12
N ARG A 5 74.48 -6.30 -30.53
CA ARG A 5 73.55 -6.28 -29.38
C ARG A 5 72.67 -5.02 -29.36
N LEU A 6 71.42 -5.31 -29.19
CA LEU A 6 70.41 -4.55 -28.47
C LEU A 6 70.09 -3.11 -28.96
N LEU A 7 69.17 -3.07 -29.85
CA LEU A 7 68.34 -1.89 -30.08
C LEU A 7 66.88 -2.35 -30.30
N PHE A 8 66.36 -3.11 -29.34
CA PHE A 8 64.91 -3.47 -29.36
C PHE A 8 64.49 -3.78 -27.93
N PRO A 9 64.25 -2.78 -27.11
CA PRO A 9 62.96 -2.75 -26.40
C PRO A 9 62.44 -1.36 -26.00
N LEU A 10 63.00 -0.24 -26.55
CA LEU A 10 62.56 1.06 -26.04
C LEU A 10 61.28 1.59 -26.72
N PHE A 11 60.95 1.07 -27.90
CA PHE A 11 59.72 1.47 -28.60
C PHE A 11 58.45 0.77 -28.15
N ALA A 12 58.54 -0.42 -27.54
CA ALA A 12 57.39 -1.15 -27.06
C ALA A 12 56.77 -0.58 -25.77
N CYS A 13 57.61 0.08 -24.94
CA CYS A 13 57.11 0.66 -23.67
C CYS A 13 56.36 2.00 -23.87
N ILE A 14 56.64 2.73 -24.94
CA ILE A 14 55.97 4.02 -25.21
C ILE A 14 54.59 3.79 -25.84
N ALA A 15 54.40 2.75 -26.64
CA ALA A 15 53.09 2.40 -27.22
C ALA A 15 52.09 1.89 -26.19
N VAL A 16 52.55 1.17 -25.16
CA VAL A 16 51.65 0.68 -24.09
C VAL A 16 51.27 1.83 -23.14
N GLY A 17 52.16 2.81 -22.93
CA GLY A 17 51.85 3.99 -22.10
C GLY A 17 50.80 4.92 -22.71
N ILE A 18 50.75 5.01 -24.06
CA ILE A 18 49.77 5.87 -24.75
C ILE A 18 48.37 5.19 -24.82
N LEU A 19 48.32 3.87 -24.82
CA LEU A 19 47.03 3.17 -24.76
C LEU A 19 46.36 3.22 -23.37
N PHE A 20 47.14 3.39 -22.29
CA PHE A 20 46.58 3.56 -20.95
C PHE A 20 46.13 5.01 -20.64
N LEU A 21 46.59 6.00 -21.36
CA LEU A 21 46.22 7.39 -21.16
C LEU A 21 44.95 7.82 -21.91
N GLN A 22 44.40 6.97 -22.78
CA GLN A 22 43.13 7.23 -23.46
C GLN A 22 41.90 6.60 -22.76
N CYS A 23 42.10 5.82 -21.71
CA CYS A 23 40.99 5.17 -20.98
C CYS A 23 40.56 5.89 -19.68
N THR A 24 41.08 7.11 -19.42
CA THR A 24 40.69 7.90 -18.23
C THR A 24 39.61 8.94 -18.50
N ARG A 25 38.83 8.77 -19.58
CA ARG A 25 37.52 9.42 -19.73
C ARG A 25 36.37 8.40 -19.59
N CYS A 26 36.48 7.52 -18.65
CA CYS A 26 35.28 6.98 -18.06
C CYS A 26 34.67 8.12 -17.23
N THR A 27 33.77 8.89 -17.84
CA THR A 27 32.73 9.56 -17.06
C THR A 27 32.19 8.51 -16.11
N PRO A 28 32.08 8.79 -14.79
CA PRO A 28 31.31 7.91 -13.95
C PRO A 28 29.95 7.79 -14.62
N LEU A 29 29.56 6.58 -15.03
CA LEU A 29 28.19 6.26 -15.30
C LEU A 29 27.50 6.59 -13.98
N THR A 30 26.96 7.80 -13.90
CA THR A 30 25.92 8.07 -12.92
C THR A 30 24.86 7.06 -13.28
N ASP A 31 24.70 6.07 -12.42
CA ASP A 31 23.65 5.05 -12.50
C ASP A 31 22.32 5.78 -12.24
N THR A 32 21.93 6.65 -13.15
CA THR A 32 20.60 7.24 -13.25
C THR A 32 19.70 6.16 -13.83
N GLN A 33 19.62 5.03 -13.15
CA GLN A 33 18.46 4.18 -13.35
C GLN A 33 17.26 5.02 -12.95
N VAL A 34 16.45 5.38 -13.94
CA VAL A 34 15.14 5.95 -13.71
C VAL A 34 14.43 4.97 -12.78
N LYS A 35 14.30 5.36 -11.50
CA LYS A 35 13.62 4.53 -10.51
C LYS A 35 12.15 4.53 -10.93
N GLU A 36 11.68 3.39 -11.44
CA GLU A 36 10.25 3.24 -11.78
C GLU A 36 9.43 3.53 -10.51
N PRO A 37 8.47 4.46 -10.59
CA PRO A 37 7.59 4.73 -9.46
C PRO A 37 6.77 3.50 -9.09
N VAL A 38 6.55 3.33 -7.82
CA VAL A 38 5.70 2.28 -7.25
C VAL A 38 4.29 2.81 -7.07
N THR A 39 3.30 1.95 -7.31
CA THR A 39 1.88 2.29 -7.14
C THR A 39 1.23 1.42 -6.06
N LEU A 40 0.46 2.05 -5.17
CA LEU A 40 -0.25 1.39 -4.08
C LEU A 40 -1.71 1.84 -4.06
N VAL A 41 -2.60 0.89 -3.78
CA VAL A 41 -4.01 1.16 -3.47
C VAL A 41 -4.36 0.55 -2.12
N THR A 42 -5.06 1.30 -1.26
CA THR A 42 -5.74 0.75 -0.09
C THR A 42 -7.24 0.93 -0.22
N TYR A 43 -8.02 -0.11 0.15
CA TYR A 43 -9.46 -0.13 -0.06
C TYR A 43 -10.18 -1.02 0.95
N ASN A 44 -11.04 -0.44 1.78
CA ASN A 44 -12.00 -1.20 2.53
C ASN A 44 -13.16 -1.64 1.61
N THR A 45 -13.31 -2.95 1.45
CA THR A 45 -14.23 -3.55 0.47
C THR A 45 -15.64 -3.75 0.99
N GLN A 46 -15.93 -3.34 2.21
CA GLN A 46 -17.23 -3.51 2.90
C GLN A 46 -17.71 -4.98 2.90
N THR A 47 -17.40 -5.73 3.94
CA THR A 47 -17.96 -7.09 4.16
C THR A 47 -17.83 -8.05 2.97
N PHE A 48 -16.63 -8.21 2.41
CA PHE A 48 -16.41 -9.07 1.25
C PHE A 48 -16.31 -10.54 1.63
N PHE A 49 -17.46 -11.20 1.75
CA PHE A 49 -17.56 -12.64 1.95
C PHE A 49 -17.47 -13.41 0.63
N ASP A 50 -16.97 -14.64 0.68
CA ASP A 50 -17.07 -15.59 -0.43
C ASP A 50 -18.45 -16.27 -0.49
N ALA A 51 -18.61 -17.30 -1.31
CA ALA A 51 -19.87 -18.01 -1.47
C ALA A 51 -19.91 -19.35 -0.67
N VAL A 52 -18.92 -19.59 0.19
CA VAL A 52 -18.84 -20.79 1.02
C VAL A 52 -19.14 -20.44 2.46
N GLU A 53 -20.16 -21.06 3.03
CA GLU A 53 -20.54 -20.84 4.41
C GLU A 53 -19.64 -21.65 5.34
N ASP A 54 -18.73 -20.99 6.07
CA ASP A 54 -17.82 -21.60 7.04
C ASP A 54 -18.15 -21.25 8.51
N GLY A 55 -19.14 -20.41 8.74
CA GLY A 55 -19.72 -20.11 10.05
C GLY A 55 -19.29 -18.79 10.66
N THR A 56 -18.32 -18.07 10.06
CA THR A 56 -17.86 -16.76 10.53
C THR A 56 -18.66 -15.60 9.96
N GLU A 57 -19.42 -15.83 8.89
CA GLU A 57 -20.16 -14.84 8.13
C GLU A 57 -21.27 -14.20 8.99
N PHE A 58 -21.61 -12.98 8.63
CA PHE A 58 -22.77 -12.31 9.20
C PHE A 58 -24.07 -12.99 8.75
N LYS A 59 -25.13 -12.85 9.56
CA LYS A 59 -26.43 -13.50 9.32
C LYS A 59 -27.04 -13.17 7.94
N GLU A 60 -26.69 -12.04 7.34
CA GLU A 60 -27.13 -11.61 6.01
C GLU A 60 -26.47 -12.43 4.88
N TYR A 61 -25.32 -13.05 5.17
CA TYR A 61 -24.51 -13.81 4.22
C TYR A 61 -24.65 -15.32 4.36
N LYS A 62 -25.31 -15.83 5.41
CA LYS A 62 -25.42 -17.27 5.67
C LYS A 62 -26.83 -17.75 5.97
N GLY A 63 -27.01 -19.07 5.80
CA GLY A 63 -28.25 -19.80 6.10
C GLY A 63 -29.32 -19.65 5.03
N SER A 64 -30.38 -20.45 5.13
CA SER A 64 -31.44 -20.59 4.13
C SER A 64 -32.25 -19.31 3.85
N LYS A 65 -32.17 -18.32 4.72
CA LYS A 65 -32.83 -17.00 4.55
C LYS A 65 -31.92 -15.95 3.96
N SER A 66 -30.64 -16.24 3.79
CA SER A 66 -29.68 -15.33 3.16
C SER A 66 -30.07 -15.09 1.71
N ARG A 67 -29.83 -13.86 1.26
CA ARG A 67 -29.91 -13.48 -0.16
C ARG A 67 -28.53 -13.50 -0.85
N TRP A 68 -27.48 -13.85 -0.12
CA TRP A 68 -26.15 -14.05 -0.66
C TRP A 68 -26.09 -15.28 -1.56
N THR A 69 -25.43 -15.19 -2.70
CA THR A 69 -25.33 -16.27 -3.69
C THR A 69 -23.99 -16.22 -4.40
N ASP A 70 -23.55 -17.37 -4.93
CA ASP A 70 -22.36 -17.48 -5.77
C ASP A 70 -22.37 -16.50 -6.96
N GLN A 71 -23.54 -16.26 -7.57
CA GLN A 71 -23.65 -15.28 -8.65
C GLN A 71 -23.35 -13.85 -8.18
N LYS A 72 -23.83 -13.45 -6.99
CA LYS A 72 -23.55 -12.15 -6.39
C LYS A 72 -22.08 -12.01 -5.99
N TYR A 73 -21.50 -13.07 -5.47
CA TYR A 73 -20.07 -13.14 -5.16
C TYR A 73 -19.23 -12.91 -6.42
N LYS A 74 -19.48 -13.66 -7.49
CA LYS A 74 -18.77 -13.50 -8.77
C LYS A 74 -18.93 -12.09 -9.35
N ALA A 75 -20.14 -11.54 -9.33
CA ALA A 75 -20.38 -10.17 -9.78
C ALA A 75 -19.61 -9.14 -8.96
N ARG A 76 -19.42 -9.40 -7.66
CA ARG A 76 -18.65 -8.55 -6.76
C ARG A 76 -17.15 -8.61 -7.04
N LEU A 77 -16.62 -9.80 -7.34
CA LEU A 77 -15.23 -9.98 -7.79
C LEU A 77 -14.96 -9.21 -9.10
N GLU A 78 -15.89 -9.28 -10.07
CA GLU A 78 -15.77 -8.50 -11.32
C GLU A 78 -15.75 -6.99 -11.07
N ARG A 79 -16.55 -6.49 -10.13
CA ARG A 79 -16.53 -5.07 -9.74
C ARG A 79 -15.24 -4.67 -9.06
N LEU A 80 -14.71 -5.51 -8.18
CA LEU A 80 -13.39 -5.28 -7.56
C LEU A 80 -12.30 -5.21 -8.63
N LYS A 81 -12.33 -6.13 -9.60
CA LYS A 81 -11.41 -6.11 -10.75
C LYS A 81 -11.50 -4.80 -11.53
N GLY A 82 -12.69 -4.37 -11.89
CA GLY A 82 -12.91 -3.08 -12.58
C GLY A 82 -12.39 -1.89 -11.77
N THR A 83 -12.62 -1.89 -10.45
CA THR A 83 -12.13 -0.86 -9.53
C THR A 83 -10.60 -0.81 -9.51
N MET A 84 -9.93 -1.97 -9.44
CA MET A 84 -8.46 -2.02 -9.42
C MET A 84 -7.85 -1.58 -10.76
N PHE A 85 -8.48 -1.91 -11.90
CA PHE A 85 -8.02 -1.41 -13.20
C PHE A 85 -8.20 0.11 -13.31
N ALA A 86 -9.35 0.66 -12.88
CA ALA A 86 -9.57 2.10 -12.87
C ALA A 86 -8.53 2.85 -12.01
N ALA A 87 -8.24 2.31 -10.82
CA ALA A 87 -7.20 2.87 -9.95
C ALA A 87 -5.81 2.77 -10.58
N GLY A 88 -5.47 1.63 -11.19
CA GLY A 88 -4.20 1.43 -11.86
C GLY A 88 -4.01 2.35 -13.07
N GLU A 89 -5.05 2.54 -13.89
CA GLU A 89 -5.03 3.50 -15.00
C GLU A 89 -4.78 4.92 -14.50
N LYS A 90 -5.48 5.35 -13.45
CA LYS A 90 -5.31 6.69 -12.86
C LYS A 90 -3.89 6.87 -12.27
N LEU A 91 -3.34 5.83 -11.63
CA LEU A 91 -1.98 5.88 -11.06
C LEU A 91 -0.88 5.92 -12.12
N THR A 92 -1.05 5.21 -13.23
CA THR A 92 0.02 4.98 -14.22
C THR A 92 -0.16 5.75 -15.51
N GLY A 93 -1.38 6.22 -15.81
CA GLY A 93 -1.76 6.76 -17.11
C GLY A 93 -1.86 5.69 -18.22
N LYS A 94 -1.78 4.40 -17.86
CA LYS A 94 -1.81 3.27 -18.80
C LYS A 94 -3.09 2.45 -18.58
N LYS A 95 -3.85 2.22 -19.66
CA LYS A 95 -5.02 1.33 -19.64
C LYS A 95 -4.60 -0.09 -19.29
N ASP A 96 -5.55 -0.83 -18.75
CA ASP A 96 -5.40 -2.25 -18.44
C ASP A 96 -4.18 -2.56 -17.53
N ARG A 97 -3.81 -1.61 -16.66
CA ARG A 97 -2.74 -1.73 -15.69
C ARG A 97 -3.29 -1.80 -14.28
N LEU A 98 -2.91 -2.84 -13.52
CA LEU A 98 -3.23 -2.95 -12.09
C LEU A 98 -2.20 -2.15 -11.26
N PRO A 99 -2.56 -1.64 -10.06
CA PRO A 99 -1.61 -1.15 -9.08
C PRO A 99 -0.54 -2.22 -8.76
N ASP A 100 0.65 -1.81 -8.34
CA ASP A 100 1.71 -2.77 -8.01
C ASP A 100 1.49 -3.43 -6.65
N ILE A 101 0.91 -2.67 -5.69
CA ILE A 101 0.58 -3.13 -4.34
C ILE A 101 -0.89 -2.79 -4.06
N VAL A 102 -1.63 -3.75 -3.53
CA VAL A 102 -3.03 -3.55 -3.10
C VAL A 102 -3.21 -4.05 -1.68
N VAL A 103 -3.79 -3.22 -0.83
CA VAL A 103 -4.16 -3.53 0.55
C VAL A 103 -5.66 -3.48 0.69
N LEU A 104 -6.29 -4.62 0.91
CA LEU A 104 -7.74 -4.74 1.04
C LEU A 104 -8.14 -4.99 2.50
N GLN A 105 -9.12 -4.25 2.99
CA GLN A 105 -9.74 -4.49 4.29
C GLN A 105 -11.13 -5.10 4.11
N GLU A 106 -11.64 -5.76 5.14
CA GLU A 106 -12.93 -6.44 5.19
C GLU A 106 -13.07 -7.58 4.18
N VAL A 107 -12.00 -8.26 3.84
CA VAL A 107 -12.03 -9.50 3.06
C VAL A 107 -12.10 -10.69 4.02
N GLU A 108 -12.92 -11.67 3.71
CA GLU A 108 -13.16 -12.81 4.60
C GLU A 108 -11.92 -13.69 4.78
N ASN A 109 -11.35 -14.17 3.67
CA ASN A 109 -10.30 -15.19 3.68
C ASN A 109 -9.46 -15.16 2.38
N ASP A 110 -8.47 -16.05 2.29
CA ASP A 110 -7.58 -16.21 1.13
C ASP A 110 -8.31 -16.67 -0.14
N ARG A 111 -9.40 -17.44 -0.01
CA ARG A 111 -10.22 -17.89 -1.15
C ARG A 111 -10.76 -16.73 -1.98
N VAL A 112 -11.18 -15.63 -1.34
CA VAL A 112 -11.62 -14.41 -2.05
C VAL A 112 -10.51 -13.89 -2.95
N ILE A 113 -9.26 -13.86 -2.45
CA ILE A 113 -8.11 -13.37 -3.22
C ILE A 113 -7.70 -14.32 -4.32
N GLU A 114 -7.71 -15.62 -4.05
CA GLU A 114 -7.44 -16.61 -5.09
C GLU A 114 -8.44 -16.50 -6.25
N ASP A 115 -9.72 -16.37 -5.93
CA ASP A 115 -10.77 -16.25 -6.94
C ASP A 115 -10.70 -14.91 -7.67
N PHE A 116 -10.32 -13.83 -6.98
CA PHE A 116 -10.02 -12.55 -7.61
C PHE A 116 -8.85 -12.68 -8.60
N CYS A 117 -7.73 -13.26 -8.18
CA CYS A 117 -6.55 -13.44 -9.03
C CYS A 117 -6.82 -14.33 -10.26
N LYS A 118 -7.69 -15.36 -10.13
CA LYS A 118 -8.12 -16.20 -11.26
C LYS A 118 -8.87 -15.44 -12.36
N GLN A 119 -9.49 -14.30 -12.03
CA GLN A 119 -10.22 -13.46 -12.99
C GLN A 119 -9.34 -12.42 -13.69
N LEU A 120 -8.09 -12.26 -13.27
CA LEU A 120 -7.18 -11.30 -13.85
C LEU A 120 -6.66 -11.78 -15.21
N PRO A 121 -6.47 -10.89 -16.19
CA PRO A 121 -5.95 -11.26 -17.50
C PRO A 121 -4.49 -11.69 -17.41
N SER A 122 -4.08 -12.52 -18.35
CA SER A 122 -2.69 -12.93 -18.50
C SER A 122 -1.77 -11.70 -18.66
N GLY A 123 -0.74 -11.58 -17.83
CA GLY A 123 0.21 -10.47 -17.85
C GLY A 123 -0.06 -9.36 -16.84
N GLU A 124 -1.26 -9.28 -16.26
CA GLU A 124 -1.60 -8.42 -15.14
C GLU A 124 -2.09 -9.29 -13.98
N ASN A 125 -1.22 -9.58 -13.03
CA ASN A 125 -1.48 -10.50 -11.93
C ASN A 125 -0.74 -10.08 -10.66
N TYR A 126 -1.15 -10.66 -9.52
CA TYR A 126 -0.46 -10.56 -8.24
C TYR A 126 0.14 -11.93 -7.89
N PRO A 127 1.41 -12.19 -8.25
CA PRO A 127 2.06 -13.45 -7.93
C PRO A 127 2.27 -13.67 -6.43
N TYR A 128 2.17 -12.59 -5.64
CA TYR A 128 2.33 -12.62 -4.20
C TYR A 128 1.08 -12.05 -3.54
N ALA A 129 0.44 -12.87 -2.72
CA ALA A 129 -0.71 -12.48 -1.93
C ALA A 129 -0.60 -13.10 -0.54
N MET A 130 -0.81 -12.30 0.50
CA MET A 130 -0.69 -12.73 1.88
C MET A 130 -1.85 -12.20 2.71
N CYS A 131 -2.36 -13.07 3.59
CA CYS A 131 -3.29 -12.70 4.64
C CYS A 131 -2.89 -13.36 5.97
N PRO A 132 -3.35 -12.84 7.11
CA PRO A 132 -3.22 -13.55 8.38
C PRO A 132 -3.83 -14.94 8.31
N PRO A 133 -3.20 -15.95 8.90
CA PRO A 133 -3.77 -17.29 8.94
C PRO A 133 -5.12 -17.29 9.67
N GLY A 134 -6.11 -18.03 9.13
CA GLY A 134 -7.50 -18.03 9.52
C GLY A 134 -7.86 -18.59 10.90
N SER A 135 -6.92 -18.63 11.84
CA SER A 135 -7.14 -19.09 13.22
C SER A 135 -7.74 -18.01 14.15
N GLU A 136 -7.96 -16.80 13.67
CA GLU A 136 -8.48 -15.70 14.47
C GLU A 136 -9.95 -15.51 14.13
N LYS A 137 -10.80 -15.68 15.13
CA LYS A 137 -12.27 -15.61 15.08
C LYS A 137 -12.80 -14.22 14.74
N GLY A 138 -12.36 -13.66 13.63
CA GLY A 138 -12.90 -12.45 13.05
C GLY A 138 -13.54 -12.76 11.71
N ALA A 139 -14.69 -12.14 11.41
CA ALA A 139 -15.37 -12.32 10.13
C ALA A 139 -14.54 -11.77 8.94
N PHE A 140 -13.54 -10.95 9.21
CA PHE A 140 -12.73 -10.27 8.18
C PHE A 140 -11.27 -10.19 8.54
N THR A 141 -10.46 -10.12 7.50
CA THR A 141 -9.03 -9.86 7.60
C THR A 141 -8.62 -8.68 6.71
N THR A 142 -7.37 -8.29 6.83
CA THR A 142 -6.67 -7.37 5.91
C THR A 142 -5.72 -8.18 5.06
N MET A 143 -5.67 -7.92 3.76
CA MET A 143 -4.85 -8.65 2.81
C MET A 143 -3.94 -7.73 2.04
N ILE A 144 -2.76 -8.25 1.67
CA ILE A 144 -1.79 -7.57 0.81
C ILE A 144 -1.61 -8.42 -0.45
N LEU A 145 -1.82 -7.79 -1.61
CA LEU A 145 -1.49 -8.35 -2.92
C LEU A 145 -0.35 -7.52 -3.51
N SER A 146 0.62 -8.17 -4.16
CA SER A 146 1.80 -7.51 -4.69
C SER A 146 2.29 -8.13 -5.99
N LYS A 147 2.73 -7.27 -6.91
CA LYS A 147 3.54 -7.67 -8.07
C LYS A 147 4.99 -7.94 -7.68
N TYR A 148 5.41 -7.40 -6.53
CA TYR A 148 6.75 -7.56 -5.95
C TYR A 148 6.79 -8.72 -4.97
N SER A 149 7.94 -9.37 -4.83
CA SER A 149 8.11 -10.43 -3.83
C SER A 149 7.91 -9.90 -2.42
N ILE A 150 7.22 -10.69 -1.60
CA ILE A 150 7.06 -10.45 -0.17
C ILE A 150 8.14 -11.25 0.54
N GLU A 151 9.19 -10.57 1.00
CA GLU A 151 10.35 -11.20 1.63
C GLU A 151 10.07 -11.60 3.09
N GLN A 152 9.23 -10.79 3.79
CA GLN A 152 8.83 -11.06 5.17
C GLN A 152 7.36 -10.65 5.36
N PHE A 153 6.65 -11.41 6.20
CA PHE A 153 5.27 -11.14 6.54
C PHE A 153 5.03 -11.45 8.02
N PHE A 154 4.64 -10.42 8.77
CA PHE A 154 4.38 -10.54 10.20
C PHE A 154 2.95 -10.13 10.53
N VAL A 155 2.35 -10.87 11.45
CA VAL A 155 1.00 -10.62 11.99
C VAL A 155 1.17 -10.23 13.45
N HIS A 156 1.06 -8.93 13.75
CA HIS A 156 1.18 -8.42 15.10
C HIS A 156 -0.18 -8.39 15.77
N ARG A 157 -0.36 -9.25 16.74
CA ARG A 157 -1.61 -9.37 17.50
C ARG A 157 -1.79 -8.17 18.41
N LEU A 158 -2.96 -7.58 18.36
CA LEU A 158 -3.33 -6.43 19.16
C LEU A 158 -4.24 -6.91 20.31
N TYR A 159 -3.72 -6.84 21.52
CA TYR A 159 -4.44 -7.21 22.72
C TYR A 159 -4.95 -5.96 23.43
N THR A 160 -6.20 -5.97 23.84
CA THR A 160 -6.77 -4.98 24.72
C THR A 160 -7.27 -5.66 26.00
N GLU A 161 -7.40 -4.90 27.08
CA GLU A 161 -8.01 -5.39 28.33
C GLU A 161 -9.49 -5.79 28.13
N GLN A 162 -10.14 -5.23 27.11
CA GLN A 162 -11.48 -5.61 26.70
C GLN A 162 -11.43 -6.91 25.92
N LYS A 163 -12.16 -7.91 26.42
CA LYS A 163 -12.27 -9.27 25.84
C LYS A 163 -12.82 -9.22 24.42
N GLY A 164 -11.97 -9.04 23.43
CA GLY A 164 -12.33 -9.11 22.02
C GLY A 164 -11.07 -9.32 21.17
N SER A 165 -11.16 -10.18 20.13
CA SER A 165 -10.12 -10.30 19.12
C SER A 165 -10.11 -9.00 18.31
N LEU A 166 -9.03 -8.22 18.39
CA LEU A 166 -8.82 -7.09 17.51
C LEU A 166 -8.20 -7.59 16.22
N ARG A 167 -8.51 -6.89 15.13
CA ARG A 167 -7.83 -7.13 13.86
C ARG A 167 -6.35 -6.83 14.02
N PRO A 168 -5.46 -7.72 13.56
CA PRO A 168 -4.02 -7.55 13.76
C PRO A 168 -3.47 -6.41 12.89
N LEU A 169 -2.36 -5.84 13.32
CA LEU A 169 -1.48 -5.06 12.46
C LEU A 169 -0.68 -6.04 11.59
N ILE A 170 -0.65 -5.80 10.30
CA ILE A 170 0.15 -6.56 9.34
C ILE A 170 1.38 -5.76 8.98
N GLU A 171 2.53 -6.41 8.94
CA GLU A 171 3.79 -5.85 8.45
C GLU A 171 4.31 -6.76 7.33
N ALA A 172 4.51 -6.19 6.15
CA ALA A 172 5.06 -6.90 4.99
C ALA A 172 6.27 -6.15 4.47
N VAL A 173 7.40 -6.86 4.28
CA VAL A 173 8.59 -6.33 3.63
C VAL A 173 8.59 -6.81 2.18
N LEU A 174 8.51 -5.87 1.24
CA LEU A 174 8.46 -6.13 -0.19
C LEU A 174 9.78 -5.75 -0.84
N ASN A 175 10.19 -6.50 -1.87
CA ASN A 175 11.34 -6.14 -2.70
C ASN A 175 10.87 -5.52 -4.01
N THR A 176 10.86 -4.20 -4.09
CA THR A 176 10.47 -3.43 -5.28
C THR A 176 11.59 -3.31 -6.32
N GLY A 177 12.77 -3.84 -6.03
CA GLY A 177 13.91 -3.94 -6.94
C GLY A 177 14.00 -5.30 -7.62
N SER A 178 15.17 -5.59 -8.20
CA SER A 178 15.48 -6.91 -8.72
C SER A 178 16.10 -7.81 -7.63
N LYS A 179 16.24 -9.10 -7.93
CA LYS A 179 16.93 -10.04 -7.03
C LYS A 179 18.38 -9.63 -6.77
N ASP A 180 19.08 -9.10 -7.80
CA ASP A 180 20.50 -8.72 -7.71
C ASP A 180 20.69 -7.30 -7.14
N LYS A 181 19.66 -6.47 -7.21
CA LYS A 181 19.64 -5.11 -6.66
C LYS A 181 18.33 -4.91 -5.88
N PRO A 182 18.21 -5.48 -4.67
CA PRO A 182 17.00 -5.38 -3.87
C PRO A 182 16.75 -3.92 -3.45
N ARG A 183 15.50 -3.53 -3.49
CA ARG A 183 15.00 -2.25 -2.98
C ARG A 183 13.79 -2.55 -2.11
N LEU A 184 14.03 -2.55 -0.82
CA LEU A 184 13.01 -2.98 0.14
C LEU A 184 12.08 -1.83 0.52
N LEU A 185 10.84 -2.18 0.78
CA LEU A 185 9.78 -1.30 1.29
C LEU A 185 8.99 -2.06 2.35
N THR A 186 8.77 -1.46 3.50
CA THR A 186 7.87 -2.03 4.51
C THR A 186 6.49 -1.41 4.37
N VAL A 187 5.46 -2.26 4.30
CA VAL A 187 4.05 -1.85 4.31
C VAL A 187 3.42 -2.35 5.61
N PHE A 188 2.99 -1.40 6.44
CA PHE A 188 2.13 -1.65 7.58
C PHE A 188 0.67 -1.48 7.15
N ALA A 189 -0.12 -2.54 7.25
CA ALA A 189 -1.53 -2.52 6.88
C ALA A 189 -2.42 -2.64 8.11
N VAL A 190 -3.40 -1.75 8.22
CA VAL A 190 -4.29 -1.63 9.37
C VAL A 190 -5.76 -1.73 8.98
N HIS A 191 -6.56 -2.23 9.92
CA HIS A 191 -8.00 -2.07 9.95
C HIS A 191 -8.41 -1.95 11.42
N TRP A 192 -8.54 -0.71 11.90
CA TRP A 192 -8.75 -0.45 13.31
C TRP A 192 -10.20 -0.62 13.75
N LYS A 193 -10.42 -0.51 15.06
CA LYS A 193 -11.74 -0.66 15.68
C LYS A 193 -12.70 0.42 15.17
N SER A 194 -13.81 -0.01 14.59
CA SER A 194 -14.88 0.88 14.13
C SER A 194 -15.35 1.81 15.24
N LYS A 195 -15.80 3.02 14.87
CA LYS A 195 -16.44 4.00 15.77
C LYS A 195 -17.75 3.46 16.39
N THR A 196 -18.34 2.40 15.83
CA THR A 196 -19.49 1.73 16.43
C THR A 196 -19.10 1.07 17.75
N GLY A 197 -19.79 1.41 18.84
CA GLY A 197 -19.50 0.91 20.19
C GLY A 197 -19.24 2.00 21.23
N GLY A 198 -19.44 3.27 20.88
CA GLY A 198 -19.38 4.40 21.82
C GLY A 198 -17.96 4.77 22.28
N SER A 199 -17.86 5.41 23.44
CA SER A 199 -16.60 5.96 23.98
C SER A 199 -15.48 4.93 24.18
N GLY A 200 -15.81 3.66 24.42
CA GLY A 200 -14.83 2.58 24.54
C GLY A 200 -14.05 2.30 23.24
N SER A 201 -14.62 2.60 22.07
CA SER A 201 -13.95 2.36 20.80
C SER A 201 -12.78 3.32 20.55
N ALA A 202 -12.84 4.55 21.03
CA ALA A 202 -11.75 5.53 20.93
C ALA A 202 -10.52 5.10 21.75
N ALA A 203 -10.74 4.58 22.98
CA ALA A 203 -9.65 4.07 23.81
C ALA A 203 -8.95 2.86 23.15
N VAL A 204 -9.72 1.99 22.47
CA VAL A 204 -9.14 0.88 21.71
C VAL A 204 -8.30 1.39 20.55
N ARG A 205 -8.77 2.38 19.77
CA ARG A 205 -7.97 2.95 18.67
C ARG A 205 -6.69 3.62 19.18
N ALA A 206 -6.74 4.32 20.30
CA ALA A 206 -5.53 4.89 20.93
C ALA A 206 -4.50 3.81 21.29
N GLN A 207 -4.93 2.63 21.77
CA GLN A 207 -4.04 1.49 22.02
C GLN A 207 -3.49 0.91 20.71
N GLN A 208 -4.30 0.82 19.65
CA GLN A 208 -3.86 0.38 18.32
C GLN A 208 -2.82 1.34 17.73
N GLU A 209 -3.00 2.67 17.91
CA GLU A 209 -2.03 3.67 17.51
C GLU A 209 -0.69 3.49 18.26
N ALA A 210 -0.74 3.37 19.60
CA ALA A 210 0.46 3.17 20.40
C ALA A 210 1.24 1.89 20.01
N GLN A 211 0.55 0.81 19.67
CA GLN A 211 1.18 -0.42 19.20
C GLN A 211 1.81 -0.25 17.82
N LEU A 212 1.14 0.44 16.90
CA LEU A 212 1.67 0.75 15.58
C LEU A 212 2.95 1.60 15.70
N ILE A 213 2.92 2.68 16.48
CA ILE A 213 4.10 3.54 16.70
C ILE A 213 5.26 2.73 17.27
N LYS A 214 5.01 1.86 18.24
CA LYS A 214 6.04 0.96 18.75
C LYS A 214 6.64 0.10 17.64
N LYS A 215 5.84 -0.43 16.71
CA LYS A 215 6.33 -1.25 15.60
C LYS A 215 7.11 -0.43 14.58
N ILE A 216 6.72 0.80 14.31
CA ILE A 216 7.48 1.73 13.47
C ILE A 216 8.84 2.03 14.11
N GLN A 217 8.89 2.27 15.42
CA GLN A 217 10.15 2.50 16.14
C GLN A 217 11.07 1.27 16.07
N GLU A 218 10.53 0.07 16.36
CA GLU A 218 11.28 -1.18 16.24
C GLU A 218 11.80 -1.41 14.82
N HIS A 219 11.01 -1.03 13.80
CA HIS A 219 11.41 -1.12 12.41
C HIS A 219 12.57 -0.16 12.09
N ARG A 220 12.47 1.11 12.49
CA ARG A 220 13.52 2.11 12.28
C ARG A 220 14.85 1.73 12.95
N GLU A 221 14.80 1.19 14.17
CA GLU A 221 15.99 0.72 14.88
C GLU A 221 16.68 -0.44 14.16
N LYS A 222 15.91 -1.40 13.61
CA LYS A 222 16.44 -2.60 12.98
C LYS A 222 16.78 -2.41 11.50
N ASN A 223 16.00 -1.57 10.79
CA ASN A 223 16.02 -1.44 9.35
C ASN A 223 16.05 0.04 8.90
N PRO A 224 17.01 0.87 9.33
CA PRO A 224 17.02 2.32 9.07
C PRO A 224 17.09 2.68 7.57
N HIS A 225 17.46 1.73 6.72
CA HIS A 225 17.57 1.92 5.27
C HIS A 225 16.37 1.34 4.49
N ILE A 226 15.31 0.91 5.19
CA ILE A 226 14.08 0.42 4.56
C ILE A 226 12.96 1.39 4.92
N PRO A 227 12.49 2.21 3.99
CA PRO A 227 11.40 3.14 4.27
C PRO A 227 10.09 2.37 4.45
N PHE A 228 9.13 3.00 5.10
CA PHE A 228 7.83 2.38 5.32
C PHE A 228 6.66 3.24 4.84
N ILE A 229 5.55 2.55 4.62
CA ILE A 229 4.22 3.11 4.42
C ILE A 229 3.28 2.45 5.43
N VAL A 230 2.39 3.23 6.03
CA VAL A 230 1.26 2.72 6.82
C VAL A 230 -0.02 3.07 6.09
N CYS A 231 -0.88 2.09 5.81
CA CYS A 231 -2.13 2.35 5.09
C CYS A 231 -3.28 1.46 5.57
N GLY A 232 -4.49 1.90 5.33
CA GLY A 232 -5.71 1.16 5.62
C GLY A 232 -6.82 2.01 6.20
N ASP A 233 -7.82 1.32 6.77
CA ASP A 233 -8.93 1.92 7.49
C ASP A 233 -8.58 2.07 8.98
N PHE A 234 -8.36 3.32 9.40
CA PHE A 234 -8.04 3.66 10.78
C PHE A 234 -9.29 3.94 11.63
N ASN A 235 -10.44 4.07 10.98
CA ASN A 235 -11.69 4.43 11.64
C ASN A 235 -11.62 5.71 12.50
N GLN A 236 -10.69 6.62 12.15
CA GLN A 236 -10.55 7.93 12.80
C GLN A 236 -9.98 8.96 11.84
N SER A 237 -10.30 10.24 12.07
CA SER A 237 -9.79 11.37 11.30
C SER A 237 -8.40 11.78 11.80
N LEU A 238 -7.72 12.68 11.06
CA LEU A 238 -6.37 13.14 11.41
C LEU A 238 -6.31 13.79 12.78
N GLU A 239 -7.35 14.53 13.16
CA GLU A 239 -7.44 15.24 14.45
C GLU A 239 -7.58 14.28 15.65
N GLU A 240 -7.97 13.04 15.41
CA GLU A 240 -8.15 12.02 16.45
C GLU A 240 -6.85 11.23 16.75
N PHE A 241 -5.78 11.40 15.97
CA PHE A 241 -4.49 10.74 16.23
C PHE A 241 -3.69 11.48 17.32
N ASN A 242 -2.87 10.73 18.06
CA ASN A 242 -2.01 11.28 19.10
C ASN A 242 -0.54 11.38 18.65
N GLN A 243 -0.05 10.39 17.92
CA GLN A 243 1.36 10.25 17.55
C GLN A 243 1.58 10.17 16.04
N LEU A 244 0.62 9.60 15.29
CA LEU A 244 0.73 9.53 13.82
C LEU A 244 0.63 10.90 13.15
N ASN A 245 0.14 11.93 13.85
CA ASN A 245 0.16 13.31 13.37
C ASN A 245 1.57 13.84 13.05
N ASP A 246 2.60 13.25 13.66
CA ASP A 246 4.01 13.61 13.41
C ASP A 246 4.55 13.03 12.09
N PHE A 247 3.77 12.21 11.41
CA PHE A 247 4.16 11.62 10.12
C PHE A 247 3.45 12.31 8.96
N PRO A 248 4.13 12.51 7.82
CA PRO A 248 3.48 12.96 6.61
C PRO A 248 2.35 12.03 6.19
N VAL A 249 1.24 12.61 5.76
CA VAL A 249 0.03 11.91 5.35
C VAL A 249 -0.45 12.40 3.99
N CYS A 250 -0.98 11.52 3.16
CA CYS A 250 -1.32 11.85 1.78
C CYS A 250 -2.45 12.88 1.62
N TRP A 251 -3.34 13.01 2.60
CA TRP A 251 -4.41 14.03 2.58
C TRP A 251 -3.89 15.47 2.60
N ASP A 252 -2.70 15.70 3.11
CA ASP A 252 -2.09 17.03 3.27
C ASP A 252 -1.10 17.38 2.17
N VAL A 253 -0.88 16.48 1.21
CA VAL A 253 0.08 16.74 0.13
C VAL A 253 -0.44 17.84 -0.80
N SER A 254 0.44 18.72 -1.20
CA SER A 254 0.13 19.84 -2.11
C SER A 254 -0.54 19.40 -3.42
N ASN A 255 -0.22 18.20 -3.91
CA ASN A 255 -0.83 17.60 -5.10
C ASN A 255 -2.32 17.30 -4.94
N TYR A 256 -2.79 17.00 -3.71
CA TYR A 256 -4.21 16.82 -3.43
C TYR A 256 -4.98 18.14 -3.50
N LYS A 257 -4.32 19.26 -3.17
CA LYS A 257 -4.95 20.60 -3.24
C LYS A 257 -5.22 21.04 -4.67
N ALA A 258 -4.33 20.76 -5.61
CA ALA A 258 -4.48 21.16 -7.00
C ALA A 258 -5.71 20.52 -7.69
N GLU A 259 -6.03 19.27 -7.35
CA GLU A 259 -7.23 18.60 -7.85
C GLU A 259 -8.51 19.06 -7.12
N ASN A 260 -8.40 19.52 -5.88
CA ASN A 260 -9.53 20.03 -5.08
C ASN A 260 -10.00 21.44 -5.48
N GLU A 261 -9.16 22.25 -6.09
CA GLU A 261 -9.53 23.61 -6.56
C GLU A 261 -10.65 23.58 -7.62
N ALA A 262 -10.87 22.45 -8.27
CA ALA A 262 -11.98 22.25 -9.22
C ALA A 262 -13.34 21.95 -8.54
N GLY A 263 -13.41 21.78 -7.21
CA GLY A 263 -14.64 21.55 -6.45
C GLY A 263 -15.37 20.23 -6.73
N THR A 264 -14.67 19.25 -7.31
CA THR A 264 -15.27 17.99 -7.80
C THR A 264 -14.95 16.77 -6.95
N GLN A 265 -14.05 16.88 -5.95
CA GLN A 265 -13.60 15.75 -5.14
C GLN A 265 -14.46 15.52 -3.89
N PRO A 266 -14.66 14.27 -3.45
CA PRO A 266 -15.35 13.99 -2.21
C PRO A 266 -14.57 14.54 -1.01
N GLY A 267 -15.27 14.96 0.02
CA GLY A 267 -14.67 15.47 1.26
C GLY A 267 -13.96 14.41 2.11
N GLY A 268 -13.92 13.15 1.66
CA GLY A 268 -13.32 12.02 2.38
C GLY A 268 -13.36 10.73 1.58
N SER A 269 -12.97 9.63 2.21
CA SER A 269 -13.02 8.27 1.66
C SER A 269 -14.26 7.48 2.10
N TYR A 270 -14.93 7.91 3.14
CA TYR A 270 -16.08 7.26 3.74
C TYR A 270 -17.24 8.25 3.90
N TYR A 271 -18.48 7.77 3.64
CA TYR A 271 -19.68 8.60 3.75
C TYR A 271 -20.69 7.98 4.70
N PHE A 272 -20.98 8.69 5.78
CA PHE A 272 -21.93 8.24 6.79
C PHE A 272 -22.78 9.38 7.34
N LYS A 273 -24.08 9.15 7.56
CA LYS A 273 -25.03 10.14 8.13
C LYS A 273 -24.96 11.52 7.48
N ASN A 274 -24.89 11.55 6.15
CA ASN A 274 -24.79 12.77 5.34
C ASN A 274 -23.51 13.58 5.53
N SER A 275 -22.44 12.96 6.02
CA SER A 275 -21.12 13.55 6.18
C SER A 275 -20.05 12.70 5.54
N TRP A 276 -19.06 13.36 4.95
CA TRP A 276 -17.82 12.73 4.51
C TRP A 276 -16.84 12.65 5.68
N GLU A 277 -16.15 11.54 5.80
CA GLU A 277 -15.08 11.32 6.78
C GLU A 277 -13.80 10.84 6.08
N LYS A 278 -12.65 11.37 6.52
CA LYS A 278 -11.32 10.92 6.13
C LYS A 278 -10.83 9.94 7.18
N ILE A 279 -11.19 8.66 7.05
CA ILE A 279 -10.86 7.61 8.02
C ILE A 279 -9.96 6.53 7.45
N ASP A 280 -9.76 6.52 6.13
CA ASP A 280 -8.73 5.75 5.46
C ASP A 280 -7.54 6.68 5.20
N HIS A 281 -6.33 6.23 5.51
CA HIS A 281 -5.12 7.05 5.39
C HIS A 281 -3.95 6.28 4.80
N ILE A 282 -2.99 7.04 4.25
CA ILE A 282 -1.67 6.55 3.86
C ILE A 282 -0.64 7.49 4.49
N PHE A 283 0.04 7.03 5.54
CA PHE A 283 1.20 7.67 6.14
C PHE A 283 2.46 7.09 5.52
N TYR A 284 3.52 7.89 5.43
CA TYR A 284 4.77 7.45 4.83
C TYR A 284 5.99 8.10 5.48
N GLU A 285 7.14 7.49 5.33
CA GLU A 285 8.41 8.04 5.77
C GLU A 285 8.92 9.05 4.75
N SER A 286 8.96 10.34 5.12
CA SER A 286 9.44 11.41 4.24
C SER A 286 10.95 11.62 4.41
N GLY A 287 11.57 12.21 3.37
CA GLY A 287 12.95 12.72 3.46
C GLY A 287 13.08 13.97 4.32
N ALA A 288 14.31 14.46 4.45
CA ALA A 288 14.65 15.64 5.24
C ALA A 288 13.78 16.88 4.96
N ASP A 289 13.39 17.07 3.70
CA ASP A 289 12.57 18.21 3.30
C ASP A 289 11.13 18.15 3.84
N GLY A 290 10.64 16.96 4.19
CA GLY A 290 9.32 16.76 4.81
C GLY A 290 9.30 17.00 6.32
N TYR A 291 10.47 17.00 6.97
CA TYR A 291 10.63 17.28 8.41
C TYR A 291 11.12 18.70 8.71
N ALA A 292 11.31 19.54 7.69
CA ALA A 292 11.85 20.90 7.88
C ALA A 292 11.07 21.74 8.89
N ASP A 293 9.76 21.50 9.02
CA ASP A 293 8.90 22.20 9.99
C ASP A 293 8.78 21.49 11.36
N SER A 294 9.19 20.22 11.47
CA SER A 294 9.02 19.44 12.72
C SER A 294 10.24 19.46 13.65
N GLY A 295 11.36 20.05 13.21
CA GLY A 295 12.61 20.09 14.01
C GLY A 295 13.29 18.73 14.21
N ILE A 296 12.84 17.67 13.56
CA ILE A 296 13.46 16.35 13.57
C ILE A 296 14.56 16.36 12.50
N ALA A 297 15.81 16.33 12.92
CA ALA A 297 16.94 16.17 12.01
C ALA A 297 16.84 14.79 11.33
N SER A 298 16.69 14.76 10.00
CA SER A 298 16.86 13.52 9.26
C SER A 298 18.32 13.12 9.35
N ASP A 299 18.60 11.92 9.86
CA ASP A 299 19.93 11.34 9.74
C ASP A 299 20.28 11.21 8.25
N ALA A 300 21.40 11.82 7.85
CA ALA A 300 21.89 11.73 6.49
C ALA A 300 22.12 10.24 6.13
N GLY A 301 21.30 9.72 5.21
CA GLY A 301 21.38 8.34 4.74
C GLY A 301 20.19 7.46 5.08
N MET A 302 19.11 7.97 5.68
CA MET A 302 17.86 7.22 5.81
C MET A 302 17.11 7.14 4.46
N ALA A 303 16.58 5.97 4.18
CA ALA A 303 15.70 5.80 3.02
C ALA A 303 14.35 6.48 3.26
N TYR A 304 13.75 7.02 2.21
CA TYR A 304 12.48 7.75 2.32
C TYR A 304 11.58 7.56 1.10
N ILE A 305 10.32 7.93 1.28
CA ILE A 305 9.30 7.93 0.24
C ILE A 305 9.11 9.37 -0.29
N LYS A 306 9.19 9.52 -1.61
CA LYS A 306 8.85 10.76 -2.31
C LYS A 306 7.49 10.60 -2.98
N PRO A 307 6.45 11.31 -2.54
CA PRO A 307 5.12 11.25 -3.15
C PRO A 307 5.14 11.88 -4.54
N LEU A 308 4.43 11.26 -5.50
CA LEU A 308 4.24 11.76 -6.85
C LEU A 308 2.78 12.07 -7.15
N LEU A 309 1.85 11.20 -6.67
CA LEU A 309 0.42 11.35 -6.88
C LEU A 309 -0.34 10.69 -5.73
N PHE A 310 -1.37 11.37 -5.26
CA PHE A 310 -2.39 10.81 -4.36
C PHE A 310 -3.77 11.16 -4.90
N PHE A 311 -4.73 10.24 -4.78
CA PHE A 311 -6.13 10.50 -5.07
C PHE A 311 -7.07 9.61 -4.26
N VAL A 312 -8.32 10.04 -4.17
CA VAL A 312 -9.47 9.18 -3.85
C VAL A 312 -10.15 8.82 -5.16
N LEU A 313 -10.41 7.53 -5.40
CA LEU A 313 -11.10 7.09 -6.61
C LEU A 313 -12.61 7.26 -6.42
N TYR A 314 -13.16 8.32 -7.00
CA TYR A 314 -14.56 8.73 -6.81
C TYR A 314 -15.41 8.75 -8.10
N GLU A 315 -14.83 8.33 -9.22
CA GLU A 315 -15.51 8.30 -10.50
C GLU A 315 -16.62 7.21 -10.52
N PRO A 316 -17.67 7.40 -11.38
CA PRO A 316 -18.59 6.30 -11.64
C PRO A 316 -17.85 5.05 -12.15
N PRO A 317 -18.28 3.85 -11.77
CA PRO A 317 -19.54 3.57 -11.07
C PRO A 317 -19.45 3.52 -9.53
N LEU A 318 -18.34 3.92 -8.92
CA LEU A 318 -18.18 3.90 -7.45
C LEU A 318 -19.06 4.94 -6.76
N MET A 319 -19.42 6.02 -7.47
CA MET A 319 -20.21 7.13 -6.95
C MET A 319 -21.55 7.25 -7.68
N LYS A 320 -22.59 7.57 -6.93
CA LYS A 320 -23.91 7.95 -7.43
C LYS A 320 -24.51 9.02 -6.52
N ASP A 321 -25.08 10.06 -7.11
CA ASP A 321 -25.74 11.16 -6.38
C ASP A 321 -24.86 11.77 -5.27
N GLY A 322 -23.55 11.92 -5.55
CA GLY A 322 -22.58 12.49 -4.62
C GLY A 322 -22.20 11.60 -3.44
N LYS A 323 -22.48 10.30 -3.50
CA LYS A 323 -22.22 9.33 -2.41
C LYS A 323 -21.60 8.04 -2.96
N PRO A 324 -20.80 7.30 -2.14
CA PRO A 324 -20.36 5.97 -2.51
C PRO A 324 -21.56 5.03 -2.73
N VAL A 325 -21.47 4.19 -3.75
CA VAL A 325 -22.48 3.16 -4.01
C VAL A 325 -22.15 1.95 -3.11
N ARG A 326 -22.65 2.00 -1.88
CA ARG A 326 -22.50 0.92 -0.91
C ARG A 326 -22.95 -0.42 -1.48
N TYR A 327 -22.29 -1.49 -1.07
CA TYR A 327 -22.74 -2.83 -1.40
C TYR A 327 -24.01 -3.18 -0.64
N ASP A 328 -25.02 -3.65 -1.35
CA ASP A 328 -26.28 -4.15 -0.80
C ASP A 328 -26.42 -5.66 -1.07
N VAL A 329 -26.34 -6.46 0.00
CA VAL A 329 -26.43 -7.92 -0.10
C VAL A 329 -27.80 -8.41 -0.61
N LEU A 330 -28.86 -7.63 -0.40
CA LEU A 330 -30.22 -8.01 -0.84
C LEU A 330 -30.34 -7.93 -2.36
N THR A 331 -29.87 -6.85 -2.95
CA THR A 331 -29.89 -6.65 -4.42
C THR A 331 -28.68 -7.28 -5.11
N GLY A 332 -27.55 -7.35 -4.42
CA GLY A 332 -26.25 -7.75 -4.97
C GLY A 332 -25.58 -6.62 -5.77
N GLU A 333 -26.05 -5.39 -5.63
CA GLU A 333 -25.52 -4.21 -6.30
C GLU A 333 -24.60 -3.40 -5.39
N GLY A 334 -23.86 -2.46 -6.00
CA GLY A 334 -22.95 -1.57 -5.30
C GLY A 334 -21.52 -2.09 -5.18
N TYR A 335 -20.68 -1.35 -4.50
CA TYR A 335 -19.23 -1.55 -4.38
C TYR A 335 -18.81 -1.58 -2.92
N SER A 336 -18.73 -0.43 -2.27
CA SER A 336 -18.38 -0.25 -0.86
C SER A 336 -18.91 1.09 -0.35
N ASP A 337 -19.02 1.25 0.97
CA ASP A 337 -19.25 2.53 1.64
C ASP A 337 -17.96 3.35 1.81
N HIS A 338 -16.81 2.77 1.47
CA HIS A 338 -15.54 3.45 1.32
C HIS A 338 -15.17 3.64 -0.16
N LEU A 339 -14.25 4.56 -0.41
CA LEU A 339 -13.62 4.78 -1.71
C LEU A 339 -12.13 4.40 -1.65
N PRO A 340 -11.58 3.80 -2.72
CA PRO A 340 -10.17 3.47 -2.76
C PRO A 340 -9.28 4.71 -2.70
N LEU A 341 -8.17 4.63 -1.95
CA LEU A 341 -7.09 5.60 -1.98
C LEU A 341 -5.97 5.06 -2.86
N GLY A 342 -5.52 5.87 -3.81
CA GLY A 342 -4.40 5.56 -4.70
C GLY A 342 -3.18 6.43 -4.40
N PHE A 343 -2.01 5.82 -4.40
CA PHE A 343 -0.74 6.45 -4.11
C PHE A 343 0.36 6.01 -5.08
N ARG A 344 1.02 6.96 -5.73
CA ARG A 344 2.19 6.74 -6.58
C ARG A 344 3.37 7.47 -5.99
N PHE A 345 4.52 6.81 -5.89
CA PHE A 345 5.68 7.32 -5.17
C PHE A 345 6.99 6.75 -5.70
N GLU A 346 8.08 7.40 -5.35
CA GLU A 346 9.46 6.90 -5.53
C GLU A 346 10.06 6.52 -4.18
N ILE A 347 10.90 5.48 -4.18
CA ILE A 347 11.71 5.08 -3.02
C ILE A 347 13.10 5.64 -3.23
N HIS A 348 13.60 6.40 -2.26
CA HIS A 348 14.94 6.98 -2.22
C HIS A 348 15.73 6.36 -1.07
N ASN A 349 16.96 5.92 -1.37
CA ASN A 349 17.91 5.32 -0.42
C ASN A 349 19.14 6.17 -0.34
#